data_b7f22db74c6a9b2f5eb84e6522f13206
#
_entry.id   b7f22db74c6a9b2f5eb84e6522f13206
#
_cell.length_a   1.000
_cell.length_b   1.000
_cell.length_c   1.000
_cell.angle_alpha   90.00
_cell.angle_beta   90.00
_cell.angle_gamma   90.00
#
_symmetry.space_group_name_H-M   'P 1'
#
loop_
_entity.id
_entity.type
_entity.pdbx_description
1 polymer ?
#
loop_
_entity_poly.entity_id
_entity_poly.type
_entity_poly.pdbx_seq_one_letter_code
_entity_poly.pdbx_strand_id
1 'polypeptide(L)'
;MDTRWIDELAAEVPDTRVLREVHQIKRFTTGIRFGQGSALAVFEPASLLAFWKVLKAAVAADCIVICQAANTGVTGGSTPDGDDYDREIVIISTLKLDTCVPLCDAQQALVFAGGTLYRLEEMLAPFGKNPHSVIGSSCIGASVIGGICNNSGGSLVKRGPAYTELALFARLTEQGELELVNHLGIELGETPEEMLGNLDAGRFDLDAATLNGGLASDPEYIYRVREIDDPTPSRFNADQRRLHEASGSAGKLAVLAVRVDTFDKPKAEQVFYVGTNDPEQLNEIRRRLLSECTELPEMGEYMHRSWFDGADRYCKDTFLLIKYLGTDFLPRLYRIKATLDRWLEKIPGLPDRSADHLLQRLAQWWPDHLPKRMREYRETYEHHMILVGADTAIAEVRQVLHDVTREEATGAFFECSPKEGDAALLHRMVAGGSPARYNLIHAKETNGIITFDVALPRNYAKWYEFLPEDLLDQCAAPYRGGHFMCHVFHWDFVVKAGVDPGAVKERMMSLLDSIGAKYPAEHNVGHLYCAEPDHAEFYRELDPTNTFNAGVGKMSKYRCYH
;
A
#
# COMPACT_ATOMS: atom_id res chain seq x y z
N MET A 1 -22.88 -27.62 3.97
CA MET A 1 -23.76 -26.47 3.62
C MET A 1 -24.37 -26.71 2.25
N ASP A 2 -25.60 -26.25 2.02
CA ASP A 2 -26.23 -26.34 0.67
C ASP A 2 -25.58 -25.31 -0.25
N THR A 3 -24.96 -25.76 -1.35
CA THR A 3 -24.25 -24.91 -2.31
C THR A 3 -25.06 -24.63 -3.57
N ARG A 4 -26.33 -25.08 -3.64
CA ARG A 4 -27.21 -24.90 -4.81
C ARG A 4 -27.44 -23.45 -5.16
N TRP A 5 -27.45 -22.57 -4.14
CA TRP A 5 -27.58 -21.14 -4.35
C TRP A 5 -26.50 -20.54 -5.27
N ILE A 6 -25.30 -21.12 -5.31
CA ILE A 6 -24.22 -20.68 -6.21
C ILE A 6 -24.58 -20.96 -7.67
N ASP A 7 -25.19 -22.12 -7.95
CA ASP A 7 -25.58 -22.50 -9.31
C ASP A 7 -26.80 -21.69 -9.77
N GLU A 8 -27.74 -21.42 -8.86
CA GLU A 8 -28.90 -20.55 -9.09
C GLU A 8 -28.44 -19.12 -9.39
N LEU A 9 -27.54 -18.58 -8.60
CA LEU A 9 -26.96 -17.26 -8.80
C LEU A 9 -26.17 -17.17 -10.11
N ALA A 10 -25.37 -18.17 -10.45
CA ALA A 10 -24.63 -18.22 -11.72
C ALA A 10 -25.55 -18.17 -12.95
N ALA A 11 -26.76 -18.72 -12.84
CA ALA A 11 -27.78 -18.63 -13.88
C ALA A 11 -28.43 -17.23 -13.96
N GLU A 12 -28.59 -16.55 -12.81
CA GLU A 12 -29.17 -15.19 -12.73
C GLU A 12 -28.21 -14.11 -13.22
N VAL A 13 -26.89 -14.28 -12.98
CA VAL A 13 -25.84 -13.32 -13.35
C VAL A 13 -24.79 -13.96 -14.26
N PRO A 14 -25.15 -14.24 -15.54
CA PRO A 14 -24.31 -15.00 -16.47
C PRO A 14 -22.95 -14.33 -16.77
N ASP A 15 -22.85 -13.02 -16.59
CA ASP A 15 -21.59 -12.26 -16.77
C ASP A 15 -20.64 -12.37 -15.57
N THR A 16 -21.06 -13.06 -14.50
CA THR A 16 -20.23 -13.32 -13.33
C THR A 16 -19.54 -14.67 -13.48
N ARG A 17 -18.22 -14.65 -13.53
CA ARG A 17 -17.45 -15.89 -13.50
C ARG A 17 -17.37 -16.42 -12.07
N VAL A 18 -17.68 -17.70 -11.89
CA VAL A 18 -17.61 -18.41 -10.61
C VAL A 18 -16.45 -19.42 -10.62
N LEU A 19 -15.57 -19.36 -9.63
CA LEU A 19 -14.44 -20.28 -9.46
C LEU A 19 -14.67 -21.09 -8.19
N ARG A 20 -14.54 -22.43 -8.27
CA ARG A 20 -14.75 -23.35 -7.13
C ARG A 20 -13.57 -24.30 -6.92
N GLU A 21 -12.79 -24.56 -7.98
CA GLU A 21 -11.70 -25.50 -7.92
C GLU A 21 -10.52 -24.92 -7.13
N VAL A 22 -9.96 -25.70 -6.20
CA VAL A 22 -8.87 -25.28 -5.31
C VAL A 22 -7.73 -24.60 -6.07
N HIS A 23 -7.32 -25.17 -7.23
CA HIS A 23 -6.24 -24.59 -8.03
C HIS A 23 -6.58 -23.24 -8.67
N GLN A 24 -7.86 -22.94 -8.90
CA GLN A 24 -8.34 -21.66 -9.46
C GLN A 24 -8.42 -20.59 -8.38
N ILE A 25 -8.88 -20.96 -7.17
CA ILE A 25 -9.10 -20.01 -6.06
C ILE A 25 -7.83 -19.71 -5.26
N LYS A 26 -6.80 -20.56 -5.35
CA LYS A 26 -5.57 -20.44 -4.55
C LYS A 26 -4.96 -19.03 -4.57
N ARG A 27 -4.96 -18.36 -5.72
CA ARG A 27 -4.41 -16.99 -5.84
C ARG A 27 -5.18 -15.95 -5.03
N PHE A 28 -6.45 -16.22 -4.73
CA PHE A 28 -7.33 -15.34 -3.97
C PHE A 28 -7.29 -15.63 -2.47
N THR A 29 -6.99 -16.89 -2.10
CA THR A 29 -6.94 -17.34 -0.72
C THR A 29 -5.52 -17.32 -0.13
N THR A 30 -4.54 -16.81 -0.88
CA THR A 30 -3.14 -16.69 -0.43
C THR A 30 -2.65 -15.28 -0.66
N GLY A 31 -2.22 -14.61 0.40
CA GLY A 31 -1.63 -13.28 0.34
C GLY A 31 -0.16 -13.31 -0.11
N ILE A 32 0.40 -12.13 -0.39
CA ILE A 32 1.79 -12.01 -0.86
C ILE A 32 2.80 -12.44 0.22
N ARG A 33 2.55 -12.09 1.47
CA ARG A 33 3.43 -12.42 2.61
C ARG A 33 2.67 -13.10 3.74
N PHE A 34 1.44 -12.69 4.01
CA PHE A 34 0.58 -13.15 5.10
C PHE A 34 -0.82 -13.46 4.59
N GLY A 35 -1.55 -14.25 5.35
CA GLY A 35 -2.90 -14.69 5.05
C GLY A 35 -2.91 -15.88 4.10
N GLN A 36 -3.43 -17.01 4.60
CA GLN A 36 -3.69 -18.21 3.82
C GLN A 36 -4.83 -18.98 4.47
N GLY A 37 -5.81 -19.36 3.68
CA GLY A 37 -6.95 -20.15 4.15
C GLY A 37 -7.76 -20.70 3.00
N SER A 38 -9.02 -21.06 3.26
CA SER A 38 -9.95 -21.62 2.31
C SER A 38 -11.09 -20.65 1.98
N ALA A 39 -11.71 -20.83 0.83
CA ALA A 39 -12.96 -20.18 0.47
C ALA A 39 -13.86 -21.17 -0.30
N LEU A 40 -15.18 -21.05 -0.13
CA LEU A 40 -16.17 -21.86 -0.80
C LEU A 40 -16.19 -21.59 -2.31
N ALA A 41 -16.11 -20.32 -2.68
CA ALA A 41 -16.09 -19.87 -4.07
C ALA A 41 -15.47 -18.48 -4.19
N VAL A 42 -15.03 -18.15 -5.41
CA VAL A 42 -14.65 -16.79 -5.82
C VAL A 42 -15.58 -16.36 -6.96
N PHE A 43 -16.18 -15.19 -6.80
CA PHE A 43 -17.02 -14.56 -7.80
C PHE A 43 -16.27 -13.39 -8.45
N GLU A 44 -16.31 -13.31 -9.77
CA GLU A 44 -15.70 -12.23 -10.55
C GLU A 44 -16.82 -11.49 -11.34
N PRO A 45 -17.64 -10.63 -10.69
CA PRO A 45 -18.72 -9.88 -11.35
C PRO A 45 -18.17 -8.89 -12.37
N ALA A 46 -18.92 -8.69 -13.47
CA ALA A 46 -18.54 -7.77 -14.53
C ALA A 46 -19.29 -6.41 -14.47
N SER A 47 -20.22 -6.23 -13.53
CA SER A 47 -20.95 -4.99 -13.28
C SER A 47 -21.21 -4.79 -11.80
N LEU A 48 -21.50 -3.55 -11.39
CA LEU A 48 -21.86 -3.23 -9.99
C LEU A 48 -23.19 -3.89 -9.61
N LEU A 49 -24.12 -3.97 -10.54
CA LEU A 49 -25.39 -4.67 -10.32
C LEU A 49 -25.17 -6.17 -10.09
N ALA A 50 -24.27 -6.80 -10.86
CA ALA A 50 -23.91 -8.21 -10.64
C ALA A 50 -23.22 -8.41 -9.29
N PHE A 51 -22.32 -7.48 -8.92
CA PHE A 51 -21.68 -7.49 -7.58
C PHE A 51 -22.73 -7.47 -6.46
N TRP A 52 -23.71 -6.58 -6.55
CA TRP A 52 -24.80 -6.46 -5.59
C TRP A 52 -25.61 -7.75 -5.44
N LYS A 53 -25.97 -8.38 -6.56
CA LYS A 53 -26.68 -9.68 -6.56
C LYS A 53 -25.86 -10.79 -5.90
N VAL A 54 -24.55 -10.86 -6.19
CA VAL A 54 -23.64 -11.81 -5.54
C VAL A 54 -23.60 -11.56 -4.04
N LEU A 55 -23.48 -10.30 -3.63
CA LEU A 55 -23.43 -9.92 -2.22
C LEU A 55 -24.73 -10.30 -1.49
N LYS A 56 -25.90 -10.00 -2.07
CA LYS A 56 -27.20 -10.39 -1.52
C LYS A 56 -27.31 -11.91 -1.32
N ALA A 57 -26.90 -12.68 -2.32
CA ALA A 57 -26.96 -14.14 -2.25
C ALA A 57 -25.98 -14.71 -1.20
N ALA A 58 -24.77 -14.16 -1.11
CA ALA A 58 -23.77 -14.59 -0.13
C ALA A 58 -24.22 -14.29 1.33
N VAL A 59 -24.80 -13.09 1.56
CA VAL A 59 -25.36 -12.71 2.86
C VAL A 59 -26.56 -13.59 3.21
N ALA A 60 -27.46 -13.84 2.27
CA ALA A 60 -28.63 -14.73 2.48
C ALA A 60 -28.21 -16.17 2.77
N ALA A 61 -27.09 -16.62 2.21
CA ALA A 61 -26.47 -17.94 2.47
C ALA A 61 -25.63 -17.97 3.76
N ASP A 62 -25.60 -16.88 4.52
CA ASP A 62 -24.85 -16.74 5.76
C ASP A 62 -23.35 -16.98 5.61
N CYS A 63 -22.76 -16.50 4.52
CA CYS A 63 -21.33 -16.58 4.29
C CYS A 63 -20.61 -15.33 4.81
N ILE A 64 -19.34 -15.51 5.21
CA ILE A 64 -18.38 -14.40 5.35
C ILE A 64 -18.00 -13.94 3.95
N VAL A 65 -17.99 -12.62 3.74
CA VAL A 65 -17.66 -12.00 2.45
C VAL A 65 -16.34 -11.25 2.53
N ILE A 66 -15.41 -11.57 1.64
CA ILE A 66 -14.17 -10.81 1.46
C ILE A 66 -14.23 -10.14 0.07
N CYS A 67 -14.28 -8.81 0.05
CA CYS A 67 -14.12 -8.03 -1.18
C CYS A 67 -12.63 -7.89 -1.50
N GLN A 68 -12.20 -8.34 -2.68
CA GLN A 68 -10.79 -8.38 -3.02
C GLN A 68 -10.54 -7.77 -4.41
N ALA A 69 -9.64 -6.80 -4.49
CA ALA A 69 -9.08 -6.30 -5.75
C ALA A 69 -7.84 -7.12 -6.15
N ALA A 70 -6.68 -6.49 -6.35
CA ALA A 70 -5.46 -7.15 -6.84
C ALA A 70 -4.69 -7.96 -5.76
N ASN A 71 -5.15 -7.99 -4.53
CA ASN A 71 -4.50 -8.69 -3.39
C ASN A 71 -3.02 -8.31 -3.21
N THR A 72 -2.71 -7.01 -3.33
CA THR A 72 -1.34 -6.48 -3.24
C THR A 72 -0.89 -6.17 -1.82
N GLY A 73 -1.79 -6.26 -0.84
CA GLY A 73 -1.50 -5.98 0.57
C GLY A 73 -0.50 -6.98 1.17
N VAL A 74 0.50 -6.45 1.86
CA VAL A 74 1.58 -7.27 2.46
C VAL A 74 1.20 -7.91 3.80
N THR A 75 0.06 -7.54 4.38
CA THR A 75 -0.42 -7.99 5.69
C THR A 75 -1.54 -9.04 5.63
N GLY A 76 -1.95 -9.42 4.41
CA GLY A 76 -3.00 -10.41 4.17
C GLY A 76 -4.43 -9.92 4.40
N GLY A 77 -4.66 -8.61 4.48
CA GLY A 77 -5.97 -8.03 4.85
C GLY A 77 -7.12 -8.23 3.86
N SER A 78 -6.89 -8.88 2.72
CA SER A 78 -7.93 -9.25 1.76
C SER A 78 -7.96 -10.75 1.43
N THR A 79 -7.44 -11.58 2.34
CA THR A 79 -7.45 -13.05 2.23
C THR A 79 -8.00 -13.68 3.50
N PRO A 80 -8.49 -14.91 3.47
CA PRO A 80 -8.69 -15.70 4.69
C PRO A 80 -7.37 -15.89 5.44
N ASP A 81 -7.44 -16.17 6.73
CA ASP A 81 -6.31 -16.54 7.57
C ASP A 81 -6.64 -17.77 8.41
N GLY A 82 -6.21 -18.96 7.95
CA GLY A 82 -6.62 -20.24 8.51
C GLY A 82 -8.02 -20.67 8.08
N ASP A 83 -8.54 -21.70 8.72
CA ASP A 83 -9.81 -22.35 8.40
C ASP A 83 -10.73 -22.46 9.63
N ASP A 84 -10.46 -21.66 10.68
CA ASP A 84 -11.14 -21.67 11.99
C ASP A 84 -12.26 -20.64 12.08
N TYR A 85 -12.93 -20.36 10.97
CA TYR A 85 -14.11 -19.51 10.90
C TYR A 85 -15.38 -20.30 11.24
N ASP A 86 -16.40 -19.61 11.78
CA ASP A 86 -17.70 -20.22 12.09
C ASP A 86 -18.61 -20.38 10.88
N ARG A 87 -18.29 -19.75 9.77
CA ARG A 87 -19.05 -19.74 8.51
C ARG A 87 -18.13 -19.94 7.31
N GLU A 88 -18.72 -20.38 6.21
CA GLU A 88 -18.01 -20.45 4.93
C GLU A 88 -17.64 -19.05 4.42
N ILE A 89 -16.52 -18.97 3.74
CA ILE A 89 -16.03 -17.72 3.15
C ILE A 89 -16.31 -17.72 1.65
N VAL A 90 -16.80 -16.60 1.14
CA VAL A 90 -16.81 -16.30 -0.29
C VAL A 90 -15.96 -15.07 -0.56
N ILE A 91 -15.26 -15.06 -1.68
CA ILE A 91 -14.46 -13.92 -2.11
C ILE A 91 -15.14 -13.30 -3.34
N ILE A 92 -15.36 -11.99 -3.30
CA ILE A 92 -15.85 -11.24 -4.45
C ILE A 92 -14.68 -10.44 -5.02
N SER A 93 -14.18 -10.87 -6.18
CA SER A 93 -13.11 -10.17 -6.88
C SER A 93 -13.67 -8.97 -7.64
N THR A 94 -13.15 -7.78 -7.34
CA THR A 94 -13.62 -6.53 -7.93
C THR A 94 -12.85 -6.14 -9.19
N LEU A 95 -11.85 -6.90 -9.61
CA LEU A 95 -10.89 -6.53 -10.68
C LEU A 95 -11.52 -6.17 -12.03
N LYS A 96 -12.71 -6.67 -12.32
CA LYS A 96 -13.44 -6.33 -13.57
C LYS A 96 -14.23 -5.03 -13.47
N LEU A 97 -14.37 -4.47 -12.27
CA LEU A 97 -15.10 -3.23 -12.01
C LEU A 97 -14.10 -2.06 -12.00
N ASP A 98 -13.34 -1.90 -13.08
CA ASP A 98 -12.16 -1.02 -13.16
C ASP A 98 -12.43 0.37 -13.75
N THR A 99 -13.69 0.76 -13.82
CA THR A 99 -14.12 2.05 -14.36
C THR A 99 -13.59 3.22 -13.51
N CYS A 100 -12.96 4.20 -14.19
CA CYS A 100 -12.59 5.49 -13.66
C CYS A 100 -13.19 6.59 -14.54
N VAL A 101 -13.89 7.55 -13.94
CA VAL A 101 -14.59 8.64 -14.67
C VAL A 101 -14.14 9.99 -14.11
N PRO A 102 -13.68 10.94 -14.96
CA PRO A 102 -13.39 12.29 -14.51
C PRO A 102 -14.68 13.04 -14.20
N LEU A 103 -14.69 13.80 -13.12
CA LEU A 103 -15.80 14.66 -12.69
C LEU A 103 -15.33 16.11 -12.62
N CYS A 104 -16.22 17.07 -12.91
CA CYS A 104 -15.96 18.51 -12.75
C CYS A 104 -14.63 18.92 -13.42
N ASP A 105 -14.50 18.71 -14.72
CA ASP A 105 -13.26 18.98 -15.48
C ASP A 105 -12.02 18.30 -14.87
N ALA A 106 -12.18 17.06 -14.43
CA ALA A 106 -11.16 16.26 -13.77
C ALA A 106 -10.61 16.88 -12.48
N GLN A 107 -11.35 17.74 -11.79
CA GLN A 107 -11.00 18.17 -10.42
C GLN A 107 -11.22 17.04 -9.43
N GLN A 108 -12.11 16.12 -9.74
CA GLN A 108 -12.35 14.90 -8.99
C GLN A 108 -12.49 13.70 -9.95
N ALA A 109 -12.45 12.51 -9.40
CA ALA A 109 -12.67 11.27 -10.12
C ALA A 109 -13.64 10.37 -9.35
N LEU A 110 -14.57 9.74 -10.09
CA LEU A 110 -15.35 8.61 -9.62
C LEU A 110 -14.60 7.32 -9.98
N VAL A 111 -14.36 6.46 -8.99
CA VAL A 111 -13.59 5.22 -9.17
C VAL A 111 -14.39 4.04 -8.65
N PHE A 112 -14.59 3.02 -9.48
CA PHE A 112 -15.28 1.79 -9.10
C PHE A 112 -14.36 0.83 -8.33
N ALA A 113 -14.94 -0.20 -7.74
CA ALA A 113 -14.31 -1.10 -6.78
C ALA A 113 -12.99 -1.77 -7.24
N GLY A 114 -12.81 -1.99 -8.52
CA GLY A 114 -11.59 -2.55 -9.12
C GLY A 114 -10.66 -1.52 -9.77
N GLY A 115 -11.03 -0.23 -9.75
CA GLY A 115 -10.23 0.84 -10.33
C GLY A 115 -8.86 0.91 -9.67
N THR A 116 -7.80 0.71 -10.46
CA THR A 116 -6.43 0.74 -9.97
C THR A 116 -5.86 2.16 -9.98
N LEU A 117 -4.86 2.42 -9.14
CA LEU A 117 -4.13 3.69 -9.18
C LEU A 117 -3.52 3.95 -10.56
N TYR A 118 -3.01 2.92 -11.21
CA TYR A 118 -2.48 3.02 -12.57
C TYR A 118 -3.55 3.46 -13.58
N ARG A 119 -4.74 2.83 -13.53
CA ARG A 119 -5.86 3.19 -14.40
C ARG A 119 -6.34 4.62 -14.18
N LEU A 120 -6.37 5.04 -12.91
CA LEU A 120 -6.71 6.41 -12.54
C LEU A 120 -5.66 7.40 -13.07
N GLU A 121 -4.37 7.09 -12.95
CA GLU A 121 -3.28 7.91 -13.47
C GLU A 121 -3.35 8.05 -15.00
N GLU A 122 -3.57 6.96 -15.73
CA GLU A 122 -3.78 7.00 -17.19
C GLU A 122 -4.96 7.89 -17.59
N MET A 123 -6.08 7.77 -16.88
CA MET A 123 -7.28 8.57 -17.15
C MET A 123 -7.05 10.05 -16.87
N LEU A 124 -6.27 10.39 -15.83
CA LEU A 124 -6.00 11.78 -15.44
C LEU A 124 -4.90 12.45 -16.28
N ALA A 125 -4.02 11.68 -16.92
CA ALA A 125 -2.88 12.20 -17.68
C ALA A 125 -3.25 13.24 -18.75
N PRO A 126 -4.31 13.07 -19.59
CA PRO A 126 -4.72 14.07 -20.58
C PRO A 126 -5.15 15.41 -19.99
N PHE A 127 -5.59 15.43 -18.72
CA PHE A 127 -6.01 16.64 -18.01
C PHE A 127 -4.87 17.33 -17.25
N GLY A 128 -3.64 16.81 -17.31
CA GLY A 128 -2.52 17.33 -16.53
C GLY A 128 -2.70 17.15 -15.02
N LYS A 129 -3.43 16.13 -14.61
CA LYS A 129 -3.74 15.81 -13.21
C LYS A 129 -3.04 14.52 -12.75
N ASN A 130 -2.89 14.42 -11.44
CA ASN A 130 -2.36 13.25 -10.74
C ASN A 130 -3.40 12.69 -9.76
N PRO A 131 -3.35 11.39 -9.43
CA PRO A 131 -4.11 10.82 -8.32
C PRO A 131 -3.59 11.32 -6.96
N HIS A 132 -4.33 11.03 -5.90
CA HIS A 132 -3.98 11.36 -4.52
C HIS A 132 -2.61 10.82 -4.12
N SER A 133 -2.28 9.59 -4.43
CA SER A 133 -1.05 8.96 -3.97
C SER A 133 -0.39 8.13 -5.08
N VAL A 134 0.93 8.08 -5.01
CA VAL A 134 1.75 7.09 -5.70
C VAL A 134 2.28 6.15 -4.64
N ILE A 135 1.74 4.95 -4.57
CA ILE A 135 2.19 3.92 -3.64
C ILE A 135 3.05 2.89 -4.36
N GLY A 136 4.01 2.30 -3.68
CA GLY A 136 4.94 1.31 -4.27
C GLY A 136 4.25 0.11 -4.92
N SER A 137 3.03 -0.25 -4.46
CA SER A 137 2.20 -1.31 -5.05
C SER A 137 1.34 -0.87 -6.24
N SER A 138 1.36 0.40 -6.65
CA SER A 138 0.61 0.88 -7.81
C SER A 138 1.03 0.14 -9.09
N CYS A 139 2.30 -0.11 -9.28
CA CYS A 139 2.84 -0.85 -10.43
C CYS A 139 2.42 -2.34 -10.49
N ILE A 140 1.90 -2.91 -9.40
CA ILE A 140 1.38 -4.29 -9.35
C ILE A 140 -0.14 -4.35 -9.25
N GLY A 141 -0.83 -3.23 -9.47
CA GLY A 141 -2.27 -3.14 -9.60
C GLY A 141 -3.04 -2.82 -8.32
N ALA A 142 -2.43 -2.11 -7.36
CA ALA A 142 -3.16 -1.64 -6.18
C ALA A 142 -4.37 -0.80 -6.56
N SER A 143 -5.53 -1.09 -5.94
CA SER A 143 -6.76 -0.36 -6.18
C SER A 143 -6.86 0.92 -5.34
N VAL A 144 -7.54 1.93 -5.87
CA VAL A 144 -7.84 3.18 -5.16
C VAL A 144 -8.63 2.90 -3.89
N ILE A 145 -9.70 2.10 -4.00
CA ILE A 145 -10.56 1.73 -2.86
C ILE A 145 -9.77 0.92 -1.82
N GLY A 146 -8.89 0.01 -2.25
CA GLY A 146 -8.00 -0.68 -1.29
C GLY A 146 -7.12 0.28 -0.50
N GLY A 147 -6.61 1.33 -1.15
CA GLY A 147 -5.88 2.40 -0.46
C GLY A 147 -6.73 3.14 0.56
N ILE A 148 -7.95 3.53 0.19
CA ILE A 148 -8.90 4.24 1.06
C ILE A 148 -9.33 3.38 2.24
N CYS A 149 -9.74 2.14 2.00
CA CYS A 149 -10.15 1.22 3.08
C CYS A 149 -9.04 0.96 4.12
N ASN A 150 -7.80 1.27 3.79
CA ASN A 150 -6.65 1.06 4.67
C ASN A 150 -5.95 2.36 5.08
N ASN A 151 -6.53 3.52 4.82
CA ASN A 151 -5.87 4.81 5.06
C ASN A 151 -4.41 4.81 4.59
N SER A 152 -4.17 4.19 3.42
CA SER A 152 -2.83 4.02 2.88
C SER A 152 -2.21 5.37 2.57
N GLY A 153 -0.98 5.56 3.00
CA GLY A 153 -0.18 6.70 2.63
C GLY A 153 0.58 6.47 1.33
N GLY A 154 1.62 7.25 1.13
CA GLY A 154 2.52 7.15 -0.01
C GLY A 154 3.69 8.11 0.14
N SER A 155 4.54 8.17 -0.88
CA SER A 155 5.75 9.00 -0.87
C SER A 155 5.49 10.51 -0.92
N LEU A 156 4.27 10.94 -1.27
CA LEU A 156 3.96 12.36 -1.46
C LEU A 156 3.77 13.09 -0.13
N VAL A 157 4.62 14.08 0.11
CA VAL A 157 4.68 14.84 1.38
C VAL A 157 3.45 15.71 1.59
N LYS A 158 2.88 16.26 0.52
CA LYS A 158 1.71 17.15 0.57
C LYS A 158 0.39 16.43 0.80
N ARG A 159 0.39 15.09 0.70
CA ARG A 159 -0.81 14.26 0.73
C ARG A 159 -0.83 13.37 1.96
N GLY A 160 -1.93 13.40 2.66
CA GLY A 160 -2.19 12.54 3.81
C GLY A 160 -2.45 11.08 3.44
N PRO A 161 -3.16 10.34 4.27
CA PRO A 161 -3.66 9.03 3.89
C PRO A 161 -4.66 9.14 2.73
N ALA A 162 -4.82 8.07 1.95
CA ALA A 162 -5.90 7.96 0.98
C ALA A 162 -7.23 8.01 1.73
N TYR A 163 -7.99 9.08 1.53
CA TYR A 163 -9.17 9.42 2.30
C TYR A 163 -10.28 9.97 1.43
N THR A 164 -11.50 9.58 1.73
CA THR A 164 -12.72 10.21 1.23
C THR A 164 -13.91 9.92 2.14
N GLU A 165 -14.82 10.87 2.26
CA GLU A 165 -16.15 10.71 2.87
C GLU A 165 -17.22 10.38 1.80
N LEU A 166 -16.83 10.42 0.53
CA LEU A 166 -17.71 10.27 -0.61
C LEU A 166 -17.63 8.85 -1.18
N ALA A 167 -18.49 7.97 -0.68
CA ALA A 167 -18.51 6.55 -1.06
C ALA A 167 -19.91 6.02 -1.32
N LEU A 168 -20.00 5.03 -2.21
CA LEU A 168 -21.13 4.12 -2.35
C LEU A 168 -20.70 2.77 -1.80
N PHE A 169 -21.39 2.30 -0.78
CA PHE A 169 -21.01 1.06 -0.10
C PHE A 169 -22.23 0.29 0.40
N ALA A 170 -22.06 -1.01 0.56
CA ALA A 170 -23.02 -1.86 1.24
C ALA A 170 -22.54 -2.16 2.67
N ARG A 171 -23.48 -2.16 3.60
CA ARG A 171 -23.28 -2.52 5.01
C ARG A 171 -24.37 -3.45 5.51
N LEU A 172 -24.14 -4.09 6.64
CA LEU A 172 -25.14 -4.83 7.37
C LEU A 172 -25.53 -4.08 8.64
N THR A 173 -26.85 -3.96 8.86
CA THR A 173 -27.38 -3.43 10.12
C THR A 173 -27.18 -4.43 11.25
N GLU A 174 -27.42 -4.01 12.50
CA GLU A 174 -27.44 -4.92 13.68
C GLU A 174 -28.45 -6.07 13.51
N GLN A 175 -29.51 -5.85 12.75
CA GLN A 175 -30.53 -6.86 12.44
C GLN A 175 -30.11 -7.81 11.31
N GLY A 176 -28.94 -7.56 10.67
CA GLY A 176 -28.43 -8.35 9.55
C GLY A 176 -29.08 -7.98 8.21
N GLU A 177 -29.72 -6.84 8.11
CA GLU A 177 -30.30 -6.33 6.86
C GLU A 177 -29.20 -5.68 6.01
N LEU A 178 -29.14 -6.05 4.73
CA LEU A 178 -28.18 -5.50 3.79
C LEU A 178 -28.70 -4.20 3.19
N GLU A 179 -27.99 -3.11 3.39
CA GLU A 179 -28.28 -1.78 2.88
C GLU A 179 -27.22 -1.32 1.90
N LEU A 180 -27.66 -0.59 0.85
CA LEU A 180 -26.76 0.19 -0.03
C LEU A 180 -26.88 1.66 0.35
N VAL A 181 -25.74 2.27 0.71
CA VAL A 181 -25.66 3.67 1.15
C VAL A 181 -24.94 4.48 0.06
N ASN A 182 -25.57 5.55 -0.41
CA ASN A 182 -25.02 6.46 -1.39
C ASN A 182 -24.63 7.80 -0.75
N HIS A 183 -23.34 7.98 -0.49
CA HIS A 183 -22.75 9.25 -0.07
C HIS A 183 -21.82 9.85 -1.13
N LEU A 184 -21.94 9.45 -2.41
CA LEU A 184 -21.13 10.02 -3.50
C LEU A 184 -21.44 11.49 -3.79
N GLY A 185 -22.57 12.00 -3.32
CA GLY A 185 -23.07 13.33 -3.73
C GLY A 185 -23.49 13.38 -5.20
N ILE A 186 -23.90 12.25 -5.76
CA ILE A 186 -24.39 12.07 -7.12
C ILE A 186 -25.77 11.42 -7.06
N GLU A 187 -26.75 12.00 -7.72
CA GLU A 187 -28.09 11.42 -7.83
C GLU A 187 -28.08 10.18 -8.75
N LEU A 188 -28.46 9.03 -8.20
CA LEU A 188 -28.37 7.74 -8.92
C LEU A 188 -29.71 7.00 -9.02
N GLY A 189 -30.77 7.49 -8.34
CA GLY A 189 -32.06 6.82 -8.21
C GLY A 189 -32.37 6.45 -6.75
N GLU A 190 -33.51 5.76 -6.55
CA GLU A 190 -34.04 5.49 -5.20
C GLU A 190 -33.72 4.05 -4.71
N THR A 191 -33.64 3.08 -5.64
CA THR A 191 -33.40 1.68 -5.27
C THR A 191 -31.95 1.27 -5.56
N PRO A 192 -31.40 0.28 -4.83
CA PRO A 192 -30.05 -0.23 -5.10
C PRO A 192 -29.85 -0.66 -6.56
N GLU A 193 -30.80 -1.35 -7.13
CA GLU A 193 -30.77 -1.83 -8.51
C GLU A 193 -30.78 -0.68 -9.52
N GLU A 194 -31.49 0.39 -9.24
CA GLU A 194 -31.54 1.60 -10.06
C GLU A 194 -30.23 2.39 -9.96
N MET A 195 -29.73 2.61 -8.74
CA MET A 195 -28.45 3.30 -8.49
C MET A 195 -27.31 2.62 -9.23
N LEU A 196 -27.17 1.31 -9.07
CA LEU A 196 -26.09 0.53 -9.66
C LEU A 196 -26.24 0.40 -11.18
N GLY A 197 -27.48 0.22 -11.66
CA GLY A 197 -27.75 0.20 -13.10
C GLY A 197 -27.47 1.54 -13.77
N ASN A 198 -27.67 2.66 -13.10
CA ASN A 198 -27.34 3.99 -13.61
C ASN A 198 -25.82 4.22 -13.62
N LEU A 199 -25.09 3.78 -12.58
CA LEU A 199 -23.64 3.82 -12.56
C LEU A 199 -23.01 2.96 -13.66
N ASP A 200 -23.43 1.69 -13.79
CA ASP A 200 -22.94 0.77 -14.82
C ASP A 200 -23.17 1.31 -16.24
N ALA A 201 -24.28 2.04 -16.45
CA ALA A 201 -24.65 2.62 -17.74
C ALA A 201 -24.08 4.04 -17.96
N GLY A 202 -23.37 4.63 -16.99
CA GLY A 202 -22.88 6.00 -17.05
C GLY A 202 -24.01 7.06 -17.11
N ARG A 203 -25.18 6.75 -16.57
CA ARG A 203 -26.36 7.64 -16.53
C ARG A 203 -26.39 8.45 -15.24
N PHE A 204 -25.49 9.40 -15.11
CA PHE A 204 -25.44 10.39 -14.03
C PHE A 204 -24.78 11.67 -14.55
N ASP A 205 -25.04 12.78 -13.87
CA ASP A 205 -24.50 14.06 -14.27
C ASP A 205 -23.04 14.20 -13.77
N LEU A 206 -22.11 14.38 -14.70
CA LEU A 206 -20.69 14.54 -14.42
C LEU A 206 -20.37 15.91 -13.75
N ASP A 207 -21.23 16.91 -13.98
CA ASP A 207 -21.02 18.28 -13.50
C ASP A 207 -21.86 18.62 -12.26
N ALA A 208 -22.94 17.84 -12.00
CA ALA A 208 -23.84 18.04 -10.86
C ALA A 208 -23.32 17.41 -9.56
N ALA A 209 -22.07 16.98 -9.55
CA ALA A 209 -21.44 16.54 -8.33
C ALA A 209 -21.38 17.71 -7.34
N THR A 210 -22.33 17.75 -6.41
CA THR A 210 -22.38 18.82 -5.40
C THR A 210 -21.15 18.72 -4.52
N LEU A 211 -20.32 19.73 -4.52
CA LEU A 211 -19.13 19.85 -3.67
C LEU A 211 -19.46 19.92 -2.15
N ASN A 212 -20.75 19.85 -1.81
CA ASN A 212 -21.26 20.08 -0.45
C ASN A 212 -21.56 18.81 0.35
N GLY A 213 -21.08 17.66 -0.08
CA GLY A 213 -21.48 16.37 0.53
C GLY A 213 -20.47 15.75 1.48
N GLY A 214 -19.23 16.24 1.55
CA GLY A 214 -18.14 15.62 2.31
C GLY A 214 -16.77 15.89 1.68
N LEU A 215 -15.72 15.41 2.32
CA LEU A 215 -14.34 15.56 1.86
C LEU A 215 -13.97 14.43 0.88
N ALA A 216 -13.34 14.77 -0.24
CA ALA A 216 -12.80 13.82 -1.22
C ALA A 216 -11.29 13.57 -1.09
N SER A 217 -10.66 14.19 -0.09
CA SER A 217 -9.27 14.01 0.37
C SER A 217 -9.11 14.60 1.78
N ASP A 218 -7.91 14.48 2.39
CA ASP A 218 -7.56 15.14 3.66
C ASP A 218 -6.93 16.53 3.43
N PRO A 219 -7.70 17.63 3.52
CA PRO A 219 -7.17 18.97 3.30
C PRO A 219 -6.34 19.50 4.48
N GLU A 220 -6.42 18.87 5.66
CA GLU A 220 -5.73 19.32 6.87
C GLU A 220 -4.31 18.76 6.99
N TYR A 221 -4.04 17.68 6.27
CA TYR A 221 -2.77 16.99 6.40
C TYR A 221 -1.55 17.87 6.08
N ILE A 222 -1.67 18.74 5.08
CA ILE A 222 -0.59 19.66 4.68
C ILE A 222 -0.15 20.59 5.81
N TYR A 223 -1.05 20.91 6.74
CA TYR A 223 -0.74 21.69 7.94
C TYR A 223 -0.18 20.80 9.04
N ARG A 224 -0.78 19.62 9.23
CA ARG A 224 -0.37 18.64 10.27
C ARG A 224 1.05 18.16 10.08
N VAL A 225 1.48 17.87 8.87
CA VAL A 225 2.85 17.40 8.60
C VAL A 225 3.91 18.44 8.96
N ARG A 226 3.55 19.72 8.98
CA ARG A 226 4.40 20.85 9.35
C ARG A 226 4.54 21.08 10.86
N GLU A 227 3.69 20.46 11.68
CA GLU A 227 3.74 20.56 13.14
C GLU A 227 4.86 19.68 13.71
N ILE A 228 6.09 20.01 13.39
CA ILE A 228 7.30 19.20 13.63
C ILE A 228 7.61 18.93 15.11
N ASP A 229 7.02 19.68 16.03
CA ASP A 229 7.24 19.54 17.48
C ASP A 229 6.10 18.76 18.19
N ASP A 230 5.09 18.33 17.45
CA ASP A 230 3.98 17.56 18.01
C ASP A 230 4.43 16.12 18.37
N PRO A 231 4.05 15.60 19.56
CA PRO A 231 4.46 14.29 20.03
C PRO A 231 3.69 13.11 19.40
N THR A 232 2.88 13.36 18.38
CA THR A 232 2.11 12.32 17.68
C THR A 232 2.59 12.16 16.23
N PRO A 233 2.41 10.99 15.62
CA PRO A 233 2.66 10.81 14.19
C PRO A 233 1.82 11.72 13.30
N SER A 234 2.33 12.08 12.12
CA SER A 234 1.61 12.91 11.16
C SER A 234 0.42 12.17 10.54
N ARG A 235 0.57 10.88 10.31
CA ARG A 235 -0.45 9.96 9.78
C ARG A 235 -0.16 8.53 10.21
N PHE A 236 -1.19 7.73 10.38
CA PHE A 236 -1.13 6.29 10.59
C PHE A 236 -2.50 5.67 10.31
N ASN A 237 -2.54 4.36 10.11
CA ASN A 237 -3.72 3.64 9.65
C ASN A 237 -4.96 3.84 10.56
N ALA A 238 -4.76 3.76 11.88
CA ALA A 238 -5.82 3.87 12.89
C ALA A 238 -6.08 5.31 13.37
N ASP A 239 -5.70 6.33 12.61
CA ASP A 239 -5.93 7.74 12.98
C ASP A 239 -7.44 8.04 13.00
N GLN A 240 -8.01 8.19 14.18
CA GLN A 240 -9.45 8.43 14.39
C GLN A 240 -9.97 9.63 13.59
N ARG A 241 -9.13 10.63 13.33
CA ARG A 241 -9.50 11.81 12.52
C ARG A 241 -9.79 11.45 11.06
N ARG A 242 -9.40 10.25 10.64
CA ARG A 242 -9.51 9.74 9.26
C ARG A 242 -10.18 8.37 9.17
N LEU A 243 -10.89 7.97 10.21
CA LEU A 243 -11.81 6.85 10.19
C LEU A 243 -13.20 7.37 9.83
N HIS A 244 -13.69 7.03 8.64
CA HIS A 244 -15.00 7.43 8.18
C HIS A 244 -15.53 6.45 7.14
N GLU A 245 -16.53 5.66 7.46
CA GLU A 245 -17.18 4.71 6.55
C GLU A 245 -16.14 3.89 5.74
N ALA A 246 -16.00 4.15 4.41
CA ALA A 246 -15.03 3.45 3.56
C ALA A 246 -13.58 3.66 4.02
N SER A 247 -13.24 4.89 4.46
CA SER A 247 -11.89 5.26 4.87
C SER A 247 -11.49 4.58 6.17
N GLY A 248 -10.46 3.73 6.13
CA GLY A 248 -9.98 2.95 7.25
C GLY A 248 -10.82 1.71 7.60
N SER A 249 -11.81 1.33 6.76
CA SER A 249 -12.74 0.22 7.03
C SER A 249 -12.09 -1.17 7.01
N ALA A 250 -10.92 -1.33 6.44
CA ALA A 250 -10.21 -2.63 6.26
C ALA A 250 -11.10 -3.75 5.66
N GLY A 251 -12.08 -3.38 4.84
CA GLY A 251 -13.02 -4.31 4.22
C GLY A 251 -14.22 -4.70 5.09
N LYS A 252 -14.48 -3.99 6.20
CA LYS A 252 -15.71 -4.15 7.01
C LYS A 252 -16.96 -3.55 6.35
N LEU A 253 -16.80 -2.99 5.16
CA LEU A 253 -17.84 -2.58 4.24
C LEU A 253 -17.54 -3.15 2.86
N ALA A 254 -18.58 -3.42 2.07
CA ALA A 254 -18.42 -3.70 0.65
C ALA A 254 -18.51 -2.38 -0.13
N VAL A 255 -17.36 -1.77 -0.42
CA VAL A 255 -17.29 -0.49 -1.13
C VAL A 255 -17.36 -0.71 -2.63
N LEU A 256 -18.32 -0.09 -3.30
CA LEU A 256 -18.60 -0.27 -4.73
C LEU A 256 -18.02 0.86 -5.59
N ALA A 257 -18.06 2.09 -5.09
CA ALA A 257 -17.47 3.24 -5.75
C ALA A 257 -17.06 4.30 -4.73
N VAL A 258 -16.08 5.10 -5.10
CA VAL A 258 -15.62 6.27 -4.33
C VAL A 258 -15.43 7.46 -5.24
N ARG A 259 -15.55 8.66 -4.68
CA ARG A 259 -15.20 9.90 -5.31
C ARG A 259 -14.01 10.52 -4.61
N VAL A 260 -13.00 10.91 -5.36
CA VAL A 260 -11.71 11.36 -4.84
C VAL A 260 -11.26 12.64 -5.54
N ASP A 261 -10.53 13.51 -4.83
CA ASP A 261 -9.88 14.67 -5.42
C ASP A 261 -8.73 14.25 -6.34
N THR A 262 -8.45 15.09 -7.31
CA THR A 262 -7.28 15.03 -8.18
C THR A 262 -6.41 16.26 -7.97
N PHE A 263 -5.17 16.21 -8.43
CA PHE A 263 -4.19 17.24 -8.14
C PHE A 263 -3.43 17.63 -9.40
N ASP A 264 -3.09 18.91 -9.52
CA ASP A 264 -2.31 19.39 -10.67
C ASP A 264 -0.94 18.73 -10.70
N LYS A 265 -0.48 18.36 -11.90
CA LYS A 265 0.91 17.95 -12.11
C LYS A 265 1.83 19.14 -11.94
N PRO A 266 2.96 19.02 -11.25
CA PRO A 266 3.99 20.04 -11.22
C PRO A 266 4.44 20.41 -12.64
N LYS A 267 4.75 21.68 -12.87
CA LYS A 267 5.28 22.17 -14.16
C LYS A 267 6.77 21.91 -14.31
N ALA A 268 7.48 21.85 -13.19
CA ALA A 268 8.90 21.56 -13.12
C ALA A 268 9.21 20.73 -11.87
N GLU A 269 10.12 19.79 -11.99
CA GLU A 269 10.61 18.96 -10.89
C GLU A 269 12.14 18.91 -10.91
N GLN A 270 12.74 18.90 -9.73
CA GLN A 270 14.17 18.68 -9.54
C GLN A 270 14.40 17.64 -8.45
N VAL A 271 15.13 16.60 -8.80
CA VAL A 271 15.57 15.58 -7.84
C VAL A 271 16.91 15.99 -7.25
N PHE A 272 17.01 15.95 -5.94
CA PHE A 272 18.24 16.15 -5.17
C PHE A 272 18.61 14.84 -4.48
N TYR A 273 19.87 14.48 -4.55
CA TYR A 273 20.41 13.31 -3.87
C TYR A 273 21.32 13.75 -2.73
N VAL A 274 20.95 13.38 -1.50
CA VAL A 274 21.67 13.74 -0.27
C VAL A 274 22.36 12.50 0.28
N GLY A 275 23.60 12.64 0.71
CA GLY A 275 24.35 11.63 1.46
C GLY A 275 24.93 12.21 2.74
N THR A 276 24.85 11.48 3.85
CA THR A 276 25.45 11.89 5.13
C THR A 276 25.85 10.69 5.99
N ASN A 277 26.79 10.91 6.89
CA ASN A 277 27.14 9.96 7.97
C ASN A 277 26.54 10.39 9.32
N ASP A 278 25.83 11.51 9.36
CA ASP A 278 25.15 12.01 10.55
C ASP A 278 23.62 11.99 10.35
N PRO A 279 22.88 11.08 11.03
CA PRO A 279 21.42 11.02 10.90
C PRO A 279 20.71 12.30 11.39
N GLU A 280 21.30 13.07 12.32
CA GLU A 280 20.72 14.34 12.78
C GLU A 280 20.69 15.40 11.67
N GLN A 281 21.65 15.36 10.74
CA GLN A 281 21.63 16.26 9.57
C GLN A 281 20.41 16.03 8.68
N LEU A 282 19.95 14.78 8.51
CA LEU A 282 18.70 14.50 7.80
C LEU A 282 17.49 15.01 8.58
N ASN A 283 17.51 14.89 9.91
CA ASN A 283 16.43 15.41 10.75
C ASN A 283 16.38 16.95 10.67
N GLU A 284 17.51 17.64 10.67
CA GLU A 284 17.58 19.09 10.46
C GLU A 284 17.01 19.49 9.08
N ILE A 285 17.42 18.82 8.00
CA ILE A 285 16.86 19.04 6.65
C ILE A 285 15.33 18.89 6.67
N ARG A 286 14.82 17.81 7.25
CA ARG A 286 13.39 17.55 7.38
C ARG A 286 12.67 18.68 8.11
N ARG A 287 13.17 19.04 9.31
CA ARG A 287 12.55 20.06 10.15
C ARG A 287 12.51 21.41 9.45
N ARG A 288 13.60 21.83 8.84
CA ARG A 288 13.67 23.10 8.11
C ARG A 288 12.76 23.10 6.88
N LEU A 289 12.76 22.05 6.07
CA LEU A 289 11.88 21.96 4.91
C LEU A 289 10.40 22.03 5.30
N LEU A 290 10.01 21.39 6.41
CA LEU A 290 8.62 21.37 6.85
C LEU A 290 8.17 22.68 7.52
N SER A 291 9.07 23.38 8.25
CA SER A 291 8.71 24.57 9.04
C SER A 291 9.03 25.91 8.36
N GLU A 292 10.09 25.98 7.54
CA GLU A 292 10.58 27.23 6.99
C GLU A 292 10.14 27.47 5.54
N CYS A 293 9.98 26.39 4.75
CA CYS A 293 9.62 26.53 3.34
C CYS A 293 8.14 26.91 3.15
N THR A 294 7.89 27.81 2.23
CA THR A 294 6.53 28.19 1.83
C THR A 294 5.83 27.01 1.16
N GLU A 295 6.53 26.36 0.22
CA GLU A 295 6.05 25.18 -0.47
C GLU A 295 6.82 23.94 -0.01
N LEU A 296 6.08 22.86 0.27
CA LEU A 296 6.67 21.58 0.64
C LEU A 296 7.28 20.87 -0.58
N PRO A 297 8.35 20.07 -0.40
CA PRO A 297 8.79 19.16 -1.44
C PRO A 297 7.70 18.13 -1.78
N GLU A 298 7.76 17.56 -2.99
CA GLU A 298 6.85 16.47 -3.39
C GLU A 298 7.16 15.17 -2.67
N MET A 299 8.44 14.82 -2.57
CA MET A 299 8.90 13.57 -1.95
C MET A 299 10.17 13.79 -1.12
N GLY A 300 10.35 12.92 -0.10
CA GLY A 300 11.60 12.80 0.65
C GLY A 300 11.78 11.35 1.10
N GLU A 301 12.52 10.58 0.30
CA GLU A 301 12.71 9.15 0.45
C GLU A 301 14.05 8.84 1.10
N TYR A 302 14.00 8.24 2.28
CA TYR A 302 15.19 7.76 2.98
C TYR A 302 15.55 6.33 2.60
N MET A 303 16.85 6.07 2.51
CA MET A 303 17.40 4.73 2.31
C MET A 303 18.76 4.63 3.01
N HIS A 304 18.91 3.70 3.94
CA HIS A 304 20.19 3.37 4.53
C HIS A 304 21.08 2.59 3.54
N ARG A 305 22.42 2.69 3.66
CA ARG A 305 23.40 2.00 2.80
C ARG A 305 23.11 0.49 2.69
N SER A 306 22.70 -0.16 3.78
CA SER A 306 22.36 -1.60 3.74
C SER A 306 21.24 -1.90 2.75
N TRP A 307 20.25 -1.01 2.65
CA TRP A 307 19.16 -1.18 1.71
C TRP A 307 19.55 -0.78 0.29
N PHE A 308 20.40 0.24 0.15
CA PHE A 308 21.02 0.57 -1.14
C PHE A 308 21.74 -0.65 -1.71
N ASP A 309 22.62 -1.29 -0.92
CA ASP A 309 23.39 -2.48 -1.31
C ASP A 309 22.49 -3.68 -1.58
N GLY A 310 21.43 -3.84 -0.78
CA GLY A 310 20.41 -4.86 -1.00
C GLY A 310 19.72 -4.70 -2.35
N ALA A 311 19.29 -3.47 -2.68
CA ALA A 311 18.69 -3.16 -3.97
C ALA A 311 19.64 -3.38 -5.14
N ASP A 312 20.87 -2.89 -5.01
CA ASP A 312 21.92 -3.05 -6.03
C ASP A 312 22.22 -4.54 -6.33
N ARG A 313 22.31 -5.35 -5.27
CA ARG A 313 22.69 -6.76 -5.42
C ARG A 313 21.53 -7.67 -5.77
N TYR A 314 20.34 -7.46 -5.19
CA TYR A 314 19.22 -8.40 -5.26
C TYR A 314 18.07 -7.93 -6.16
N CYS A 315 18.05 -6.67 -6.60
CA CYS A 315 16.98 -6.12 -7.43
C CYS A 315 17.47 -5.56 -8.78
N LYS A 316 18.71 -5.80 -9.16
CA LYS A 316 19.31 -5.29 -10.41
C LYS A 316 18.54 -5.75 -11.65
N ASP A 317 18.10 -6.99 -11.67
CA ASP A 317 17.25 -7.56 -12.73
C ASP A 317 15.94 -6.77 -12.86
N THR A 318 15.25 -6.56 -11.74
CA THR A 318 13.98 -5.81 -11.69
C THR A 318 14.18 -4.35 -12.10
N PHE A 319 15.24 -3.71 -11.63
CA PHE A 319 15.61 -2.34 -12.03
C PHE A 319 15.77 -2.22 -13.56
N LEU A 320 16.59 -3.09 -14.15
CA LEU A 320 16.86 -3.05 -15.59
C LEU A 320 15.61 -3.37 -16.42
N LEU A 321 14.81 -4.32 -15.97
CA LEU A 321 13.56 -4.66 -16.64
C LEU A 321 12.58 -3.48 -16.64
N ILE A 322 12.38 -2.82 -15.50
CA ILE A 322 11.51 -1.64 -15.43
C ILE A 322 12.07 -0.51 -16.29
N LYS A 323 13.36 -0.24 -16.18
CA LYS A 323 14.02 0.82 -16.96
C LYS A 323 13.85 0.69 -18.48
N TYR A 324 13.89 -0.54 -19.00
CA TYR A 324 13.85 -0.77 -20.45
C TYR A 324 12.49 -1.20 -20.99
N LEU A 325 11.66 -1.84 -20.18
CA LEU A 325 10.37 -2.41 -20.59
C LEU A 325 9.16 -1.72 -19.95
N GLY A 326 9.41 -0.82 -18.98
CA GLY A 326 8.35 -0.17 -18.20
C GLY A 326 7.74 -1.06 -17.12
N THR A 327 6.92 -0.45 -16.27
CA THR A 327 6.20 -1.13 -15.18
C THR A 327 5.12 -2.08 -15.68
N ASP A 328 4.52 -1.81 -16.85
CA ASP A 328 3.45 -2.62 -17.46
C ASP A 328 3.88 -4.05 -17.79
N PHE A 329 5.17 -4.25 -17.93
CA PHE A 329 5.72 -5.58 -18.19
C PHE A 329 5.81 -6.45 -16.92
N LEU A 330 5.82 -5.87 -15.73
CA LEU A 330 5.97 -6.60 -14.46
C LEU A 330 4.93 -7.72 -14.26
N PRO A 331 3.64 -7.54 -14.49
CA PRO A 331 2.65 -8.62 -14.35
C PRO A 331 2.92 -9.80 -15.32
N ARG A 332 3.43 -9.49 -16.53
CA ARG A 332 3.82 -10.53 -17.51
C ARG A 332 5.08 -11.27 -17.04
N LEU A 333 6.06 -10.53 -16.52
CA LEU A 333 7.29 -11.09 -15.98
C LEU A 333 7.02 -12.05 -14.83
N TYR A 334 6.21 -11.63 -13.85
CA TYR A 334 5.86 -12.49 -12.72
C TYR A 334 5.13 -13.76 -13.17
N ARG A 335 4.29 -13.68 -14.20
CA ARG A 335 3.60 -14.83 -14.78
C ARG A 335 4.56 -15.79 -15.48
N ILE A 336 5.51 -15.26 -16.26
CA ILE A 336 6.56 -16.06 -16.92
C ILE A 336 7.42 -16.73 -15.85
N LYS A 337 7.85 -15.99 -14.84
CA LYS A 337 8.64 -16.50 -13.72
C LYS A 337 7.91 -17.61 -12.96
N ALA A 338 6.66 -17.41 -12.59
CA ALA A 338 5.86 -18.44 -11.91
C ALA A 338 5.65 -19.69 -12.78
N THR A 339 5.62 -19.54 -14.10
CA THR A 339 5.54 -20.67 -15.03
C THR A 339 6.87 -21.41 -15.10
N LEU A 340 7.97 -20.69 -15.11
CA LEU A 340 9.32 -21.26 -15.11
C LEU A 340 9.60 -21.99 -13.80
N ASP A 341 9.26 -21.40 -12.65
CA ASP A 341 9.41 -22.04 -11.33
C ASP A 341 8.65 -23.37 -11.27
N ARG A 342 7.37 -23.39 -11.70
CA ARG A 342 6.57 -24.63 -11.76
C ARG A 342 7.18 -25.71 -12.68
N TRP A 343 7.93 -25.30 -13.68
CA TRP A 343 8.62 -26.23 -14.59
C TRP A 343 9.91 -26.78 -13.94
N LEU A 344 10.66 -25.89 -13.26
CA LEU A 344 11.89 -26.24 -12.56
C LEU A 344 11.65 -27.09 -11.31
N GLU A 345 10.54 -26.89 -10.58
CA GLU A 345 10.10 -27.71 -9.43
C GLU A 345 9.91 -29.19 -9.77
N LYS A 346 9.68 -29.52 -11.05
CA LYS A 346 9.59 -30.92 -11.52
C LYS A 346 10.94 -31.62 -11.63
N ILE A 347 12.05 -30.89 -11.53
CA ILE A 347 13.40 -31.44 -11.65
C ILE A 347 13.92 -31.77 -10.25
N PRO A 348 14.12 -33.04 -9.90
CA PRO A 348 14.61 -33.44 -8.58
C PRO A 348 15.98 -32.81 -8.26
N GLY A 349 16.09 -32.25 -7.05
CA GLY A 349 17.35 -31.68 -6.54
C GLY A 349 17.58 -30.21 -6.83
N LEU A 350 16.65 -29.53 -7.53
CA LEU A 350 16.69 -28.08 -7.64
C LEU A 350 16.03 -27.43 -6.40
N PRO A 351 16.58 -26.32 -5.87
CA PRO A 351 15.96 -25.60 -4.78
C PRO A 351 14.64 -24.95 -5.20
N ASP A 352 13.76 -24.71 -4.24
CA ASP A 352 12.53 -23.94 -4.45
C ASP A 352 12.86 -22.58 -5.08
N ARG A 353 11.98 -22.11 -5.97
CA ARG A 353 12.17 -20.84 -6.71
C ARG A 353 13.52 -20.75 -7.44
N SER A 354 13.91 -21.81 -8.10
CA SER A 354 15.17 -21.90 -8.88
C SER A 354 15.31 -20.81 -9.93
N ALA A 355 14.21 -20.26 -10.46
CA ALA A 355 14.26 -19.10 -11.36
C ALA A 355 14.86 -17.86 -10.69
N ASP A 356 14.59 -17.62 -9.41
CA ASP A 356 15.19 -16.52 -8.65
C ASP A 356 16.69 -16.69 -8.48
N HIS A 357 17.14 -17.91 -8.17
CA HIS A 357 18.56 -18.23 -8.05
C HIS A 357 19.31 -18.06 -9.39
N LEU A 358 18.67 -18.47 -10.48
CA LEU A 358 19.24 -18.30 -11.81
C LEU A 358 19.35 -16.82 -12.21
N LEU A 359 18.26 -16.07 -12.05
CA LEU A 359 18.24 -14.63 -12.32
C LEU A 359 19.28 -13.87 -11.48
N GLN A 360 19.40 -14.21 -10.19
CA GLN A 360 20.40 -13.61 -9.30
C GLN A 360 21.83 -13.85 -9.79
N ARG A 361 22.13 -15.06 -10.27
CA ARG A 361 23.46 -15.37 -10.85
C ARG A 361 23.70 -14.63 -12.16
N LEU A 362 22.71 -14.59 -13.05
CA LEU A 362 22.83 -13.90 -14.33
C LEU A 362 22.97 -12.37 -14.16
N ALA A 363 22.22 -11.78 -13.21
CA ALA A 363 22.26 -10.34 -12.94
C ALA A 363 23.65 -9.85 -12.50
N GLN A 364 24.49 -10.71 -11.91
CA GLN A 364 25.87 -10.36 -11.54
C GLN A 364 26.75 -10.04 -12.75
N TRP A 365 26.43 -10.60 -13.91
CA TRP A 365 27.18 -10.40 -15.16
C TRP A 365 26.71 -9.19 -15.98
N TRP A 366 25.60 -8.59 -15.57
CA TRP A 366 25.06 -7.42 -16.26
C TRP A 366 25.86 -6.16 -15.93
N PRO A 367 25.94 -5.18 -16.85
CA PRO A 367 26.67 -3.94 -16.62
C PRO A 367 26.11 -3.16 -15.44
N ASP A 368 26.92 -2.24 -14.91
CA ASP A 368 26.47 -1.33 -13.85
C ASP A 368 25.26 -0.52 -14.33
N HIS A 369 24.26 -0.40 -13.46
CA HIS A 369 22.97 0.21 -13.76
C HIS A 369 22.75 1.54 -13.05
N LEU A 370 23.59 1.86 -12.05
CA LEU A 370 23.49 3.07 -11.27
C LEU A 370 24.43 4.17 -11.78
N PRO A 371 24.03 5.45 -11.66
CA PRO A 371 24.88 6.58 -11.97
C PRO A 371 26.18 6.62 -11.13
N LYS A 372 27.26 7.12 -11.72
CA LYS A 372 28.56 7.20 -11.05
C LYS A 372 28.51 7.98 -9.75
N ARG A 373 27.83 9.15 -9.71
CA ARG A 373 27.72 9.97 -8.50
C ARG A 373 26.99 9.23 -7.37
N MET A 374 25.96 8.44 -7.67
CA MET A 374 25.30 7.61 -6.67
C MET A 374 26.26 6.55 -6.09
N ARG A 375 27.14 5.96 -6.91
CA ARG A 375 28.19 5.04 -6.45
C ARG A 375 29.18 5.72 -5.52
N GLU A 376 29.65 6.90 -5.90
CA GLU A 376 30.56 7.71 -5.09
C GLU A 376 29.93 8.06 -3.73
N TYR A 377 28.66 8.44 -3.71
CA TYR A 377 27.93 8.71 -2.47
C TYR A 377 27.74 7.46 -1.61
N ARG A 378 27.44 6.32 -2.22
CA ARG A 378 27.35 5.04 -1.52
C ARG A 378 28.67 4.64 -0.83
N GLU A 379 29.80 4.89 -1.46
CA GLU A 379 31.11 4.62 -0.85
C GLU A 379 31.42 5.54 0.32
N THR A 380 30.89 6.77 0.31
CA THR A 380 31.21 7.82 1.27
C THR A 380 30.25 7.86 2.46
N TYR A 381 28.95 7.66 2.21
CA TYR A 381 27.90 7.94 3.18
C TYR A 381 27.10 6.68 3.55
N GLU A 382 26.59 6.66 4.79
CA GLU A 382 25.72 5.60 5.30
C GLU A 382 24.23 5.88 5.07
N HIS A 383 23.86 7.16 5.14
CA HIS A 383 22.48 7.59 4.99
C HIS A 383 22.29 8.32 3.66
N HIS A 384 21.25 7.93 2.93
CA HIS A 384 20.89 8.52 1.65
C HIS A 384 19.46 9.03 1.71
N MET A 385 19.23 10.21 1.15
CA MET A 385 17.88 10.76 0.98
C MET A 385 17.71 11.29 -0.45
N ILE A 386 16.58 10.97 -1.04
CA ILE A 386 16.16 11.46 -2.35
C ILE A 386 15.04 12.46 -2.10
N LEU A 387 15.28 13.73 -2.42
CA LEU A 387 14.28 14.80 -2.31
C LEU A 387 13.82 15.19 -3.70
N VAL A 388 12.52 15.43 -3.85
CA VAL A 388 11.93 15.96 -5.09
C VAL A 388 11.29 17.30 -4.75
N GLY A 389 11.90 18.38 -5.25
CA GLY A 389 11.32 19.71 -5.23
C GLY A 389 10.52 19.94 -6.50
N ALA A 390 9.39 20.63 -6.39
CA ALA A 390 8.55 20.98 -7.52
C ALA A 390 8.29 22.49 -7.57
N ASP A 391 8.25 23.04 -8.77
CA ASP A 391 7.94 24.45 -9.03
C ASP A 391 8.74 25.41 -8.13
N THR A 392 8.08 26.19 -7.28
CA THR A 392 8.73 27.16 -6.36
C THR A 392 9.51 26.48 -5.25
N ALA A 393 9.12 25.28 -4.82
CA ALA A 393 9.84 24.52 -3.78
C ALA A 393 11.28 24.14 -4.19
N ILE A 394 11.59 24.08 -5.48
CA ILE A 394 12.94 23.75 -5.98
C ILE A 394 14.00 24.70 -5.38
N ALA A 395 13.73 26.01 -5.38
CA ALA A 395 14.66 27.01 -4.88
C ALA A 395 14.81 26.92 -3.35
N GLU A 396 13.71 26.70 -2.63
CA GLU A 396 13.69 26.61 -1.17
C GLU A 396 14.43 25.34 -0.70
N VAL A 397 14.17 24.19 -1.34
CA VAL A 397 14.87 22.93 -1.06
C VAL A 397 16.37 23.08 -1.29
N ARG A 398 16.77 23.67 -2.43
CA ARG A 398 18.19 23.94 -2.74
C ARG A 398 18.86 24.78 -1.66
N GLN A 399 18.19 25.84 -1.21
CA GLN A 399 18.73 26.74 -0.17
C GLN A 399 18.93 26.01 1.15
N VAL A 400 17.94 25.27 1.62
CA VAL A 400 18.05 24.47 2.86
C VAL A 400 19.19 23.45 2.76
N LEU A 401 19.30 22.74 1.64
CA LEU A 401 20.38 21.78 1.44
C LEU A 401 21.76 22.44 1.47
N HIS A 402 21.94 23.59 0.81
CA HIS A 402 23.19 24.33 0.87
C HIS A 402 23.53 24.80 2.29
N ASP A 403 22.55 25.25 3.05
CA ASP A 403 22.79 25.74 4.41
C ASP A 403 23.17 24.62 5.36
N VAL A 404 22.49 23.47 5.30
CA VAL A 404 22.73 22.34 6.20
C VAL A 404 24.01 21.59 5.86
N THR A 405 24.37 21.49 4.56
CA THR A 405 25.61 20.79 4.13
C THR A 405 26.82 21.72 3.96
N ARG A 406 26.73 22.97 4.44
CA ARG A 406 27.80 23.99 4.29
C ARG A 406 29.12 23.57 4.97
N GLU A 407 29.04 22.86 6.07
CA GLU A 407 30.19 22.25 6.72
C GLU A 407 30.39 20.84 6.15
N GLU A 408 31.20 20.71 5.13
CA GLU A 408 31.41 19.50 4.31
C GLU A 408 31.85 18.23 5.07
N ALA A 409 32.03 18.30 6.39
CA ALA A 409 32.64 17.22 7.15
C ALA A 409 31.76 15.96 7.29
N THR A 410 30.42 16.09 7.22
CA THR A 410 29.50 14.99 7.55
C THR A 410 28.55 14.62 6.42
N GLY A 411 28.23 15.52 5.51
CA GLY A 411 27.27 15.26 4.42
C GLY A 411 27.41 16.18 3.22
N ALA A 412 26.84 15.78 2.10
CA ALA A 412 26.79 16.55 0.87
C ALA A 412 25.52 16.23 0.08
N PHE A 413 25.23 17.06 -0.93
CA PHE A 413 24.17 16.75 -1.89
C PHE A 413 24.59 17.09 -3.32
N PHE A 414 23.84 16.58 -4.27
CA PHE A 414 23.91 17.02 -5.66
C PHE A 414 22.53 17.09 -6.30
N GLU A 415 22.39 18.04 -7.23
CA GLU A 415 21.23 18.08 -8.12
C GLU A 415 21.39 17.01 -9.19
N CYS A 416 20.40 16.16 -9.30
CA CYS A 416 20.39 15.08 -10.28
C CYS A 416 20.09 15.63 -11.68
N SER A 417 20.81 15.16 -12.69
CA SER A 417 20.29 15.20 -14.05
C SER A 417 19.02 14.35 -14.14
N PRO A 418 18.15 14.53 -15.16
CA PRO A 418 16.94 13.72 -15.30
C PRO A 418 17.22 12.21 -15.21
N LYS A 419 18.28 11.72 -15.90
CA LYS A 419 18.67 10.30 -15.86
C LYS A 419 19.12 9.82 -14.49
N GLU A 420 19.76 10.67 -13.70
CA GLU A 420 20.17 10.34 -12.33
C GLU A 420 18.97 10.34 -11.38
N GLY A 421 18.06 11.29 -11.54
CA GLY A 421 16.81 11.35 -10.77
C GLY A 421 15.95 10.12 -11.00
N ASP A 422 15.71 9.75 -12.27
CA ASP A 422 14.99 8.52 -12.63
C ASP A 422 15.62 7.28 -12.02
N ALA A 423 16.97 7.19 -12.09
CA ALA A 423 17.69 6.06 -11.53
C ALA A 423 17.61 6.02 -10.00
N ALA A 424 17.69 7.15 -9.32
CA ALA A 424 17.59 7.23 -7.86
C ALA A 424 16.20 6.79 -7.36
N LEU A 425 15.14 7.33 -7.95
CA LEU A 425 13.76 6.97 -7.62
C LEU A 425 13.47 5.50 -7.93
N LEU A 426 13.91 5.01 -9.09
CA LEU A 426 13.74 3.61 -9.46
C LEU A 426 14.52 2.67 -8.52
N HIS A 427 15.76 3.04 -8.14
CA HIS A 427 16.55 2.26 -7.19
C HIS A 427 15.85 2.14 -5.83
N ARG A 428 15.32 3.25 -5.32
CA ARG A 428 14.52 3.26 -4.08
C ARG A 428 13.25 2.42 -4.21
N MET A 429 12.55 2.51 -5.34
CA MET A 429 11.32 1.75 -5.58
C MET A 429 11.57 0.24 -5.57
N VAL A 430 12.61 -0.25 -6.27
CA VAL A 430 12.90 -1.69 -6.34
C VAL A 430 13.49 -2.24 -5.04
N ALA A 431 14.03 -1.37 -4.17
CA ALA A 431 14.64 -1.77 -2.91
C ALA A 431 13.70 -2.59 -2.01
N GLY A 432 12.39 -2.34 -2.05
CA GLY A 432 11.39 -3.10 -1.30
C GLY A 432 11.35 -4.61 -1.61
N GLY A 433 11.89 -5.03 -2.77
CA GLY A 433 12.02 -6.45 -3.14
C GLY A 433 13.25 -7.14 -2.57
N SER A 434 14.26 -6.38 -2.13
CA SER A 434 15.56 -6.94 -1.72
C SER A 434 15.52 -7.83 -0.48
N PRO A 435 14.72 -7.56 0.59
CA PRO A 435 14.68 -8.42 1.76
C PRO A 435 14.18 -9.84 1.43
N ALA A 436 13.14 -9.92 0.62
CA ALA A 436 12.56 -11.21 0.21
C ALA A 436 13.55 -12.02 -0.65
N ARG A 437 14.23 -11.36 -1.60
CA ARG A 437 15.24 -12.02 -2.43
C ARG A 437 16.47 -12.42 -1.62
N TYR A 438 16.93 -11.58 -0.69
CA TYR A 438 18.02 -11.91 0.23
C TYR A 438 17.66 -13.17 1.04
N ASN A 439 16.51 -13.17 1.71
CA ASN A 439 16.08 -14.29 2.54
C ASN A 439 15.97 -15.60 1.73
N LEU A 440 15.49 -15.52 0.49
CA LEU A 440 15.42 -16.68 -0.41
C LEU A 440 16.81 -17.23 -0.77
N ILE A 441 17.73 -16.35 -1.17
CA ILE A 441 19.08 -16.75 -1.60
C ILE A 441 19.91 -17.31 -0.42
N HIS A 442 19.69 -16.78 0.78
CA HIS A 442 20.38 -17.14 2.01
C HIS A 442 19.53 -17.99 2.97
N ALA A 443 18.58 -18.76 2.46
CA ALA A 443 17.61 -19.52 3.27
C ALA A 443 18.23 -20.47 4.32
N LYS A 444 19.50 -20.86 4.18
CA LYS A 444 20.23 -21.66 5.17
C LYS A 444 20.81 -20.83 6.33
N GLU A 445 20.94 -19.55 6.14
CA GLU A 445 21.60 -18.59 7.06
C GLU A 445 20.57 -17.70 7.75
N THR A 446 19.30 -17.78 7.34
CA THR A 446 18.21 -16.89 7.77
C THR A 446 17.03 -17.68 8.30
N ASN A 447 16.22 -17.03 9.16
CA ASN A 447 15.00 -17.59 9.76
C ASN A 447 13.79 -16.64 9.57
N GLY A 448 13.66 -16.03 8.39
CA GLY A 448 12.52 -15.19 8.05
C GLY A 448 12.81 -13.69 8.09
N ILE A 449 11.77 -12.91 7.89
CA ILE A 449 11.82 -11.45 7.78
C ILE A 449 10.81 -10.84 8.75
N ILE A 450 11.27 -9.88 9.56
CA ILE A 450 10.41 -9.02 10.36
C ILE A 450 10.21 -7.74 9.56
N THR A 451 8.96 -7.44 9.23
CA THR A 451 8.60 -6.22 8.51
C THR A 451 7.86 -5.27 9.45
N PHE A 452 8.27 -4.02 9.46
CA PHE A 452 7.57 -2.93 10.12
C PHE A 452 7.21 -1.83 9.13
N ASP A 453 6.04 -1.28 9.33
CA ASP A 453 5.51 -0.09 8.70
C ASP A 453 5.13 0.87 9.85
N VAL A 454 6.02 1.82 10.13
CA VAL A 454 6.01 2.57 11.40
C VAL A 454 5.91 4.05 11.16
N ALA A 455 4.98 4.72 11.83
CA ALA A 455 4.94 6.17 11.95
C ALA A 455 5.53 6.59 13.30
N LEU A 456 6.61 7.33 13.27
CA LEU A 456 7.21 7.92 14.47
C LEU A 456 6.55 9.26 14.82
N PRO A 457 6.54 9.65 16.11
CA PRO A 457 6.17 11.01 16.51
C PRO A 457 6.96 12.06 15.73
N ARG A 458 6.30 13.15 15.35
CA ARG A 458 6.90 14.21 14.51
C ARG A 458 8.10 14.89 15.17
N ASN A 459 8.10 14.98 16.51
CA ASN A 459 9.19 15.54 17.30
C ASN A 459 10.30 14.56 17.66
N TYR A 460 10.21 13.28 17.29
CA TYR A 460 11.17 12.26 17.70
C TYR A 460 12.49 12.39 16.92
N ALA A 461 13.51 12.97 17.54
CA ALA A 461 14.80 13.25 16.90
C ALA A 461 15.65 11.98 16.70
N LYS A 462 15.66 11.06 17.69
CA LYS A 462 16.49 9.84 17.66
C LYS A 462 15.94 8.73 16.78
N TRP A 463 15.43 9.07 15.61
CA TRP A 463 14.71 8.19 14.69
C TRP A 463 15.54 6.98 14.20
N TYR A 464 16.87 7.04 14.29
CA TYR A 464 17.77 5.99 13.82
C TYR A 464 18.33 5.15 14.96
N GLU A 465 18.63 5.74 16.12
CA GLU A 465 19.42 5.15 17.23
C GLU A 465 18.60 4.36 18.25
N PHE A 466 17.27 4.32 18.14
CA PHE A 466 16.42 3.73 19.19
C PHE A 466 16.46 2.19 19.24
N LEU A 467 16.97 1.50 18.21
CA LEU A 467 17.14 0.05 18.22
C LEU A 467 18.52 -0.31 18.79
N PRO A 468 18.57 -1.08 19.89
CA PRO A 468 19.84 -1.51 20.49
C PRO A 468 20.66 -2.41 19.57
N GLU A 469 21.99 -2.34 19.68
CA GLU A 469 22.91 -3.15 18.88
C GLU A 469 22.67 -4.65 19.03
N ASP A 470 22.35 -5.13 20.24
CA ASP A 470 22.09 -6.55 20.50
C ASP A 470 20.87 -7.11 19.77
N LEU A 471 19.88 -6.26 19.43
CA LEU A 471 18.79 -6.63 18.54
C LEU A 471 19.22 -6.65 17.07
N LEU A 472 19.99 -5.66 16.66
CA LEU A 472 20.51 -5.58 15.30
C LEU A 472 21.47 -6.74 15.00
N ASP A 473 22.26 -7.17 15.98
CA ASP A 473 23.15 -8.32 15.88
C ASP A 473 22.42 -9.65 15.66
N GLN A 474 21.13 -9.74 15.98
CA GLN A 474 20.29 -10.90 15.68
C GLN A 474 19.80 -10.91 14.22
N CYS A 475 20.01 -9.83 13.48
CA CYS A 475 19.63 -9.70 12.08
C CYS A 475 20.82 -10.00 11.16
N ALA A 476 20.58 -10.75 10.10
CA ALA A 476 21.53 -10.99 9.01
C ALA A 476 21.62 -9.77 8.07
N ALA A 477 20.51 -9.07 7.90
CA ALA A 477 20.43 -7.85 7.10
C ALA A 477 19.35 -6.90 7.66
N PRO A 478 19.73 -5.72 8.17
CA PRO A 478 18.79 -4.67 8.57
C PRO A 478 18.57 -3.70 7.40
N TYR A 479 17.41 -3.79 6.74
CA TYR A 479 17.01 -2.87 5.68
C TYR A 479 16.16 -1.75 6.27
N ARG A 480 16.64 -0.50 6.17
CA ARG A 480 15.96 0.65 6.75
C ARG A 480 15.76 1.73 5.70
N GLY A 481 14.53 2.19 5.56
CA GLY A 481 14.15 3.28 4.69
C GLY A 481 12.75 3.76 4.99
N GLY A 482 12.24 4.72 4.22
CA GLY A 482 10.87 5.22 4.41
C GLY A 482 10.64 6.60 3.83
N HIS A 483 9.42 7.09 4.03
CA HIS A 483 8.96 8.41 3.67
C HIS A 483 9.39 9.42 4.74
N PHE A 484 10.63 9.89 4.64
CA PHE A 484 11.31 10.60 5.72
C PHE A 484 10.62 11.88 6.16
N MET A 485 10.09 12.64 5.20
CA MET A 485 9.40 13.90 5.50
C MET A 485 8.17 13.69 6.38
N CYS A 486 7.47 12.58 6.20
CA CYS A 486 6.28 12.22 6.98
C CYS A 486 6.61 11.47 8.28
N HIS A 487 7.88 11.16 8.52
CA HIS A 487 8.35 10.31 9.62
C HIS A 487 7.74 8.89 9.61
N VAL A 488 7.47 8.37 8.42
CA VAL A 488 6.97 7.01 8.20
C VAL A 488 8.08 6.15 7.64
N PHE A 489 8.34 5.03 8.29
CA PHE A 489 9.46 4.16 7.97
C PHE A 489 9.00 2.75 7.60
N HIS A 490 9.66 2.19 6.60
CA HIS A 490 9.55 0.80 6.20
C HIS A 490 10.85 0.10 6.57
N TRP A 491 10.78 -0.81 7.52
CA TRP A 491 11.94 -1.55 8.00
C TRP A 491 11.73 -3.04 7.79
N ASP A 492 12.69 -3.66 7.13
CA ASP A 492 12.73 -5.11 6.97
C ASP A 492 14.02 -5.65 7.61
N PHE A 493 13.85 -6.49 8.63
CA PHE A 493 14.96 -7.16 9.31
C PHE A 493 14.96 -8.63 8.95
N VAL A 494 15.98 -9.08 8.22
CA VAL A 494 16.16 -10.50 7.94
C VAL A 494 16.85 -11.13 9.13
N VAL A 495 16.19 -12.06 9.82
CA VAL A 495 16.67 -12.65 11.06
C VAL A 495 17.66 -13.78 10.77
N LYS A 496 18.72 -13.91 11.57
CA LYS A 496 19.72 -14.99 11.46
C LYS A 496 19.12 -16.36 11.77
N ALA A 497 19.65 -17.40 11.16
CA ALA A 497 19.29 -18.78 11.48
C ALA A 497 19.53 -19.07 12.99
N GLY A 498 18.59 -19.79 13.61
CA GLY A 498 18.62 -20.13 15.02
C GLY A 498 18.09 -19.05 15.97
N VAL A 499 17.73 -17.87 15.47
CA VAL A 499 17.07 -16.80 16.23
C VAL A 499 15.56 -16.90 16.00
N ASP A 500 14.75 -16.72 17.04
CA ASP A 500 13.29 -16.65 16.93
C ASP A 500 12.83 -15.27 16.45
N PRO A 501 12.25 -15.16 15.24
CA PRO A 501 11.76 -13.88 14.71
C PRO A 501 10.63 -13.28 15.57
N GLY A 502 9.81 -14.13 16.21
CA GLY A 502 8.71 -13.68 17.07
C GLY A 502 9.22 -12.90 18.27
N ALA A 503 10.17 -13.46 19.00
CA ALA A 503 10.77 -12.82 20.17
C ALA A 503 11.49 -11.50 19.83
N VAL A 504 12.21 -11.47 18.69
CA VAL A 504 12.85 -10.24 18.20
C VAL A 504 11.81 -9.17 17.85
N LYS A 505 10.74 -9.57 17.16
CA LYS A 505 9.64 -8.67 16.78
C LYS A 505 8.96 -8.08 18.01
N GLU A 506 8.60 -8.90 18.99
CA GLU A 506 7.94 -8.44 20.22
C GLU A 506 8.79 -7.41 20.97
N ARG A 507 10.09 -7.65 21.07
CA ARG A 507 11.01 -6.71 21.70
C ARG A 507 11.12 -5.39 20.92
N MET A 508 11.19 -5.45 19.58
CA MET A 508 11.17 -4.24 18.74
C MET A 508 9.86 -3.48 18.89
N MET A 509 8.72 -4.17 18.93
CA MET A 509 7.40 -3.56 19.15
C MET A 509 7.34 -2.84 20.51
N SER A 510 7.81 -3.46 21.58
CA SER A 510 7.87 -2.84 22.90
C SER A 510 8.69 -1.55 22.92
N LEU A 511 9.80 -1.50 22.18
CA LEU A 511 10.59 -0.27 22.03
C LEU A 511 9.82 0.80 21.25
N LEU A 512 9.15 0.44 20.17
CA LEU A 512 8.31 1.36 19.38
C LEU A 512 7.16 1.93 20.21
N ASP A 513 6.49 1.10 21.01
CA ASP A 513 5.42 1.53 21.91
C ASP A 513 5.94 2.54 22.95
N SER A 514 7.16 2.32 23.47
CA SER A 514 7.77 3.20 24.49
C SER A 514 8.06 4.61 24.00
N ILE A 515 8.19 4.80 22.68
CA ILE A 515 8.43 6.10 22.05
C ILE A 515 7.18 6.71 21.42
N GLY A 516 6.01 6.07 21.58
CA GLY A 516 4.74 6.55 21.02
C GLY A 516 4.61 6.36 19.51
N ALA A 517 5.36 5.45 18.91
CA ALA A 517 5.22 5.09 17.50
C ALA A 517 3.89 4.39 17.23
N LYS A 518 3.38 4.51 15.99
CA LYS A 518 2.16 3.86 15.52
C LYS A 518 2.47 2.91 14.36
N TYR A 519 1.83 1.74 14.38
CA TYR A 519 1.98 0.74 13.33
C TYR A 519 0.71 -0.14 13.22
N PRO A 520 0.27 -0.50 12.01
CA PRO A 520 0.82 -0.07 10.72
C PRO A 520 0.58 1.43 10.46
N ALA A 521 1.53 2.04 9.75
CA ALA A 521 1.43 3.45 9.38
C ALA A 521 0.56 3.65 8.13
N GLU A 522 0.80 2.86 7.08
CA GLU A 522 0.25 3.06 5.75
C GLU A 522 -0.31 1.78 5.10
N HIS A 523 -0.07 0.62 5.69
CA HIS A 523 -0.57 -0.64 5.20
C HIS A 523 -1.80 -1.10 5.98
N ASN A 524 -2.57 -2.03 5.42
CA ASN A 524 -3.66 -2.68 6.14
C ASN A 524 -3.16 -3.28 7.46
N VAL A 525 -3.98 -3.21 8.52
CA VAL A 525 -3.75 -3.95 9.75
C VAL A 525 -3.67 -5.47 9.48
N GLY A 526 -4.50 -5.95 8.56
CA GLY A 526 -4.52 -7.32 8.06
C GLY A 526 -4.60 -8.37 9.16
N HIS A 527 -3.92 -9.48 8.94
CA HIS A 527 -3.76 -10.55 9.94
C HIS A 527 -2.42 -10.43 10.70
N LEU A 528 -1.60 -9.45 10.36
CA LEU A 528 -0.27 -9.25 10.96
C LEU A 528 -0.32 -8.48 12.28
N TYR A 529 -1.15 -7.45 12.37
CA TYR A 529 -1.27 -6.55 13.51
C TYR A 529 -2.59 -6.73 14.24
N CYS A 530 -2.60 -6.44 15.54
CA CYS A 530 -3.86 -6.28 16.28
C CYS A 530 -4.43 -4.89 15.99
N ALA A 531 -5.73 -4.81 15.74
CA ALA A 531 -6.40 -3.53 15.67
C ALA A 531 -6.30 -2.79 17.01
N GLU A 532 -5.95 -1.51 17.00
CA GLU A 532 -6.02 -0.67 18.20
C GLU A 532 -7.46 -0.63 18.72
N PRO A 533 -7.68 -0.43 20.02
CA PRO A 533 -9.03 -0.50 20.62
C PRO A 533 -10.09 0.33 19.89
N ASP A 534 -9.75 1.58 19.57
CA ASP A 534 -10.68 2.50 18.89
C ASP A 534 -10.91 2.07 17.43
N HIS A 535 -9.89 1.52 16.78
CA HIS A 535 -10.02 0.98 15.42
C HIS A 535 -10.87 -0.32 15.42
N ALA A 536 -10.72 -1.15 16.45
CA ALA A 536 -11.53 -2.34 16.61
C ALA A 536 -13.01 -1.98 16.90
N GLU A 537 -13.27 -0.90 17.64
CA GLU A 537 -14.62 -0.40 17.85
C GLU A 537 -15.24 0.12 16.55
N PHE A 538 -14.51 0.91 15.78
CA PHE A 538 -14.93 1.37 14.46
C PHE A 538 -15.30 0.19 13.54
N TYR A 539 -14.53 -0.91 13.55
CA TYR A 539 -14.87 -2.10 12.77
C TYR A 539 -16.18 -2.75 13.22
N ARG A 540 -16.47 -2.78 14.53
CA ARG A 540 -17.75 -3.30 15.05
C ARG A 540 -18.93 -2.41 14.68
N GLU A 541 -18.75 -1.10 14.69
CA GLU A 541 -19.77 -0.14 14.27
C GLU A 541 -20.10 -0.30 12.77
N LEU A 542 -19.08 -0.50 11.92
CA LEU A 542 -19.27 -0.69 10.49
C LEU A 542 -19.95 -2.01 10.13
N ASP A 543 -19.61 -3.09 10.84
CA ASP A 543 -20.16 -4.44 10.60
C ASP A 543 -20.44 -5.17 11.93
N PRO A 544 -21.55 -4.86 12.60
CA PRO A 544 -21.89 -5.48 13.88
C PRO A 544 -22.12 -7.00 13.79
N THR A 545 -22.36 -7.51 12.59
CA THR A 545 -22.59 -8.95 12.34
C THR A 545 -21.30 -9.75 12.14
N ASN A 546 -20.17 -9.06 11.95
CA ASN A 546 -18.88 -9.66 11.56
C ASN A 546 -18.97 -10.55 10.31
N THR A 547 -19.71 -10.09 9.30
CA THR A 547 -19.88 -10.79 8.02
C THR A 547 -18.84 -10.37 6.99
N PHE A 548 -18.44 -9.09 7.01
CA PHE A 548 -17.42 -8.59 6.10
C PHE A 548 -16.02 -8.77 6.70
N ASN A 549 -15.14 -9.43 5.96
CA ASN A 549 -13.71 -9.57 6.27
C ASN A 549 -13.46 -9.95 7.75
N ALA A 550 -14.15 -10.99 8.25
CA ALA A 550 -14.01 -11.46 9.63
C ALA A 550 -12.55 -11.85 9.92
N GLY A 551 -12.09 -11.59 11.16
CA GLY A 551 -10.72 -11.91 11.59
C GLY A 551 -9.67 -10.85 11.26
N VAL A 552 -9.98 -9.81 10.46
CA VAL A 552 -9.05 -8.70 10.19
C VAL A 552 -8.67 -7.99 11.50
N GLY A 553 -7.42 -7.56 11.64
CA GLY A 553 -6.93 -6.94 12.87
C GLY A 553 -6.84 -7.90 14.06
N LYS A 554 -6.73 -9.21 13.80
CA LYS A 554 -6.75 -10.27 14.82
C LYS A 554 -7.99 -10.25 15.70
N MET A 555 -9.09 -9.73 15.17
CA MET A 555 -10.39 -9.77 15.82
C MET A 555 -11.03 -11.16 15.70
N SER A 556 -12.18 -11.36 16.32
CA SER A 556 -12.93 -12.61 16.23
C SER A 556 -13.24 -12.97 14.77
N LYS A 557 -13.20 -14.26 14.46
CA LYS A 557 -13.62 -14.86 13.19
C LYS A 557 -15.09 -15.32 13.22
N TYR A 558 -15.76 -15.14 14.36
CA TYR A 558 -17.12 -15.64 14.61
C TYR A 558 -18.14 -14.51 14.53
N ARG A 559 -19.37 -14.90 14.26
CA ARG A 559 -20.53 -14.01 14.16
C ARG A 559 -20.62 -13.08 15.37
N CYS A 560 -20.94 -11.81 15.12
CA CYS A 560 -21.10 -10.77 16.14
C CYS A 560 -19.91 -10.67 17.11
N TYR A 561 -18.72 -11.10 16.66
CA TYR A 561 -17.47 -11.04 17.43
C TYR A 561 -17.43 -11.90 18.72
N HIS A 562 -18.24 -12.95 18.79
CA HIS A 562 -18.28 -13.88 19.95
C HIS A 562 -17.06 -14.76 20.06
#